data_e90da620179eb2344015ffa7ec0af15d
#
_entry.id   e90da620179eb2344015ffa7ec0af15d
#
_cell.length_a   1.000
_cell.length_b   1.000
_cell.length_c   1.000
_cell.angle_alpha   90.00
_cell.angle_beta   90.00
_cell.angle_gamma   90.00
#
_symmetry.space_group_name_H-M   'P 1'
#
loop_
_entity.id
_entity.type
_entity.pdbx_description
1 polymer ?
#
loop_
_entity_poly.entity_id
_entity_poly.type
_entity_poly.pdbx_seq_one_letter_code
_entity_poly.pdbx_strand_id
1 'polypeptide(L)'
;ALSLMQDQAPVLIVIIVGLAVNLRMALYSATLATHLGAAPFWTRAFVAYAILDHSFALADQKYQNEPDMSLPRKLAFYFGATSLVAVIWVVGTGFGAWLGTRIPDWLALDFAMPIAFIALVAPALRSLPHVVAAFTAATLSLLLAPAPYGLGLIIAALIALVLGAEVERRMGARS
;
A
#
# COMPACT_ATOMS: atom_id res chain seq x y z
N ALA A 1 -7.98 -3.52 13.08
CA ALA A 1 -8.85 -2.91 14.11
C ALA A 1 -9.68 -3.95 14.85
N LEU A 2 -10.42 -4.85 14.15
CA LEU A 2 -11.27 -5.86 14.79
C LEU A 2 -10.50 -6.79 15.73
N SER A 3 -9.32 -7.26 15.36
CA SER A 3 -8.46 -8.09 16.22
C SER A 3 -8.05 -7.36 17.50
N LEU A 4 -7.69 -6.08 17.40
CA LEU A 4 -7.33 -5.26 18.56
C LEU A 4 -8.51 -5.00 19.51
N MET A 5 -9.73 -4.96 18.98
CA MET A 5 -10.94 -4.85 19.80
C MET A 5 -11.23 -6.18 20.52
N GLN A 6 -10.94 -7.31 19.90
CA GLN A 6 -11.05 -8.64 20.54
C GLN A 6 -10.03 -8.83 21.66
N ASP A 7 -8.82 -8.26 21.51
CA ASP A 7 -7.75 -8.29 22.51
C ASP A 7 -7.93 -7.24 23.63
N GLN A 8 -9.13 -6.61 23.74
CA GLN A 8 -9.45 -5.55 24.73
C GLN A 8 -8.43 -4.39 24.76
N ALA A 9 -7.84 -4.06 23.60
CA ALA A 9 -6.91 -2.95 23.50
C ALA A 9 -7.60 -1.62 23.84
N PRO A 10 -6.92 -0.68 24.51
CA PRO A 10 -7.45 0.66 24.77
C PRO A 10 -7.92 1.33 23.47
N VAL A 11 -9.09 1.96 23.51
CA VAL A 11 -9.71 2.61 22.33
C VAL A 11 -8.75 3.57 21.64
N LEU A 12 -7.92 4.28 22.40
CA LEU A 12 -6.90 5.18 21.86
C LEU A 12 -5.89 4.44 20.96
N ILE A 13 -5.45 3.25 21.35
CA ILE A 13 -4.54 2.42 20.55
C ILE A 13 -5.22 1.98 19.26
N VAL A 14 -6.48 1.57 19.32
CA VAL A 14 -7.26 1.17 18.12
C VAL A 14 -7.35 2.33 17.13
N ILE A 15 -7.62 3.54 17.64
CA ILE A 15 -7.68 4.75 16.80
C ILE A 15 -6.31 5.07 16.18
N ILE A 16 -5.24 5.07 16.97
CA ILE A 16 -3.89 5.38 16.50
C ILE A 16 -3.45 4.38 15.42
N VAL A 17 -3.64 3.09 15.66
CA VAL A 17 -3.31 2.03 14.69
C VAL A 17 -4.16 2.18 13.43
N GLY A 18 -5.46 2.46 13.57
CA GLY A 18 -6.35 2.70 12.44
C GLY A 18 -5.91 3.90 11.60
N LEU A 19 -5.56 5.02 12.23
CA LEU A 19 -5.05 6.21 11.56
C LEU A 19 -3.70 5.93 10.87
N ALA A 20 -2.76 5.27 11.55
CA ALA A 20 -1.46 4.93 11.00
C ALA A 20 -1.57 4.06 9.75
N VAL A 21 -2.42 3.03 9.78
CA VAL A 21 -2.65 2.16 8.61
C VAL A 21 -3.29 2.94 7.45
N ASN A 22 -4.20 3.88 7.74
CA ASN A 22 -4.84 4.69 6.72
C ASN A 22 -3.99 5.86 6.21
N LEU A 23 -2.89 6.22 6.90
CA LEU A 23 -1.98 7.27 6.45
C LEU A 23 -1.41 6.99 5.05
N ARG A 24 -1.23 5.74 4.67
CA ARG A 24 -0.84 5.34 3.32
C ARG A 24 -1.79 5.87 2.24
N MET A 25 -3.11 5.91 2.51
CA MET A 25 -4.10 6.44 1.56
C MET A 25 -3.92 7.94 1.34
N ALA A 26 -3.56 8.68 2.39
CA ALA A 26 -3.23 10.11 2.29
C ALA A 26 -1.97 10.33 1.45
N LEU A 27 -0.93 9.49 1.63
CA LEU A 27 0.29 9.54 0.82
C LEU A 27 0.01 9.21 -0.65
N TYR A 28 -0.80 8.18 -0.92
CA TYR A 28 -1.20 7.84 -2.28
C TYR A 28 -1.98 8.98 -2.95
N SER A 29 -2.91 9.60 -2.22
CA SER A 29 -3.65 10.77 -2.71
C SER A 29 -2.71 11.94 -3.02
N ALA A 30 -1.73 12.22 -2.17
CA ALA A 30 -0.75 13.28 -2.37
C ALA A 30 0.09 13.01 -3.62
N THR A 31 0.56 11.79 -3.82
CA THR A 31 1.33 11.41 -5.02
C THR A 31 0.48 11.49 -6.27
N LEU A 32 -0.74 10.95 -6.28
CA LEU A 32 -1.62 11.03 -7.44
C LEU A 32 -2.06 12.47 -7.76
N ALA A 33 -2.13 13.35 -6.76
CA ALA A 33 -2.45 14.75 -6.98
C ALA A 33 -1.42 15.47 -7.87
N THR A 34 -0.16 15.05 -7.88
CA THR A 34 0.86 15.61 -8.79
C THR A 34 0.56 15.31 -10.26
N HIS A 35 -0.13 14.20 -10.54
CA HIS A 35 -0.45 13.75 -11.90
C HIS A 35 -1.88 14.07 -12.33
N LEU A 36 -2.83 14.05 -11.40
CA LEU A 36 -4.28 14.15 -11.64
C LEU A 36 -4.89 15.42 -11.07
N GLY A 37 -4.10 16.31 -10.45
CA GLY A 37 -4.58 17.51 -9.77
C GLY A 37 -5.32 18.51 -10.67
N ALA A 38 -5.05 18.50 -11.98
CA ALA A 38 -5.77 19.32 -12.96
C ALA A 38 -7.18 18.80 -13.30
N ALA A 39 -7.57 17.62 -12.81
CA ALA A 39 -8.91 17.07 -13.04
C ALA A 39 -9.99 17.84 -12.26
N PRO A 40 -11.24 17.86 -12.74
CA PRO A 40 -12.37 18.46 -12.03
C PRO A 40 -12.56 17.88 -10.63
N PHE A 41 -13.11 18.67 -9.71
CA PHE A 41 -13.29 18.29 -8.31
C PHE A 41 -13.95 16.90 -8.13
N TRP A 42 -15.04 16.65 -8.81
CA TRP A 42 -15.76 15.38 -8.70
C TRP A 42 -14.95 14.18 -9.20
N THR A 43 -14.19 14.37 -10.27
CA THR A 43 -13.27 13.33 -10.77
C THR A 43 -12.19 13.02 -9.74
N ARG A 44 -11.61 14.04 -9.11
CA ARG A 44 -10.63 13.85 -8.04
C ARG A 44 -11.22 13.16 -6.82
N ALA A 45 -12.46 13.51 -6.45
CA ALA A 45 -13.17 12.85 -5.37
C ALA A 45 -13.40 11.35 -5.65
N PHE A 46 -13.79 11.00 -6.89
CA PHE A 46 -13.91 9.61 -7.31
C PHE A 46 -12.56 8.87 -7.34
N VAL A 47 -11.50 9.51 -7.81
CA VAL A 47 -10.14 8.95 -7.78
C VAL A 47 -9.74 8.65 -6.32
N ALA A 48 -9.95 9.59 -5.41
CA ALA A 48 -9.61 9.43 -4.00
C ALA A 48 -10.44 8.32 -3.32
N TYR A 49 -11.72 8.22 -3.64
CA TYR A 49 -12.59 7.16 -3.12
C TYR A 49 -12.19 5.77 -3.61
N ALA A 50 -11.76 5.66 -4.86
CA ALA A 50 -11.45 4.40 -5.52
C ALA A 50 -9.95 4.00 -5.42
N ILE A 51 -9.18 4.63 -4.52
CA ILE A 51 -7.77 4.28 -4.32
C ILE A 51 -7.65 2.88 -3.73
N LEU A 52 -6.97 2.01 -4.47
CA LEU A 52 -6.53 0.69 -4.03
C LEU A 52 -5.00 0.62 -4.18
N ASP A 53 -4.33 -0.18 -3.34
CA ASP A 53 -2.87 -0.33 -3.39
C ASP A 53 -2.36 -0.69 -4.79
N HIS A 54 -3.03 -1.65 -5.44
CA HIS A 54 -2.68 -2.13 -6.77
C HIS A 54 -2.91 -1.07 -7.86
N SER A 55 -4.05 -0.40 -7.84
CA SER A 55 -4.35 0.64 -8.83
C SER A 55 -3.46 1.86 -8.67
N PHE A 56 -3.10 2.22 -7.43
CA PHE A 56 -2.10 3.25 -7.16
C PHE A 56 -0.73 2.87 -7.75
N ALA A 57 -0.22 1.67 -7.41
CA ALA A 57 1.10 1.23 -7.85
C ALA A 57 1.21 1.16 -9.38
N LEU A 58 0.18 0.64 -10.06
CA LEU A 58 0.12 0.59 -11.52
C LEU A 58 0.06 1.98 -12.15
N ALA A 59 -0.75 2.87 -11.58
CA ALA A 59 -0.90 4.24 -12.10
C ALA A 59 0.39 5.04 -11.91
N ASP A 60 0.98 5.02 -10.72
CA ASP A 60 2.21 5.72 -10.40
C ASP A 60 3.36 5.27 -11.31
N GLN A 61 3.55 3.95 -11.44
CA GLN A 61 4.55 3.40 -12.35
C GLN A 61 4.32 3.82 -13.82
N LYS A 62 3.08 3.81 -14.27
CA LYS A 62 2.73 4.20 -15.64
C LYS A 62 3.01 5.67 -15.88
N TYR A 63 2.63 6.55 -14.93
CA TYR A 63 2.80 7.99 -15.08
C TYR A 63 4.27 8.42 -14.98
N GLN A 64 5.08 7.71 -14.19
CA GLN A 64 6.54 7.94 -14.16
C GLN A 64 7.21 7.52 -15.47
N ASN A 65 6.77 6.43 -16.09
CA ASN A 65 7.35 5.93 -17.34
C ASN A 65 6.86 6.73 -18.56
N GLU A 66 5.69 7.38 -18.50
CA GLU A 66 5.10 8.17 -19.58
C GLU A 66 4.65 9.55 -19.05
N PRO A 67 5.59 10.46 -18.73
CA PRO A 67 5.27 11.75 -18.11
C PRO A 67 4.39 12.63 -19.00
N ASP A 68 4.54 12.54 -20.33
CA ASP A 68 3.82 13.35 -21.33
C ASP A 68 2.38 12.84 -21.60
N MET A 69 1.93 11.82 -20.87
CA MET A 69 0.58 11.30 -21.03
C MET A 69 -0.46 12.38 -20.70
N SER A 70 -1.43 12.60 -21.62
CA SER A 70 -2.51 13.56 -21.41
C SER A 70 -3.42 13.17 -20.24
N LEU A 71 -4.00 14.17 -19.55
CA LEU A 71 -4.88 13.95 -18.41
C LEU A 71 -6.03 12.95 -18.67
N PRO A 72 -6.77 13.02 -19.81
CA PRO A 72 -7.81 12.05 -20.11
C PRO A 72 -7.27 10.60 -20.18
N ARG A 73 -6.09 10.40 -20.74
CA ARG A 73 -5.45 9.09 -20.81
C ARG A 73 -5.02 8.60 -19.43
N LYS A 74 -4.47 9.47 -18.58
CA LYS A 74 -4.13 9.14 -17.18
C LYS A 74 -5.37 8.68 -16.43
N LEU A 75 -6.48 9.42 -16.54
CA LEU A 75 -7.75 9.06 -15.90
C LEU A 75 -8.31 7.73 -16.44
N ALA A 76 -8.30 7.54 -17.77
CA ALA A 76 -8.78 6.29 -18.37
C ALA A 76 -7.96 5.09 -17.90
N PHE A 77 -6.63 5.22 -17.81
CA PHE A 77 -5.78 4.17 -17.28
C PHE A 77 -6.08 3.87 -15.80
N TYR A 78 -6.20 4.92 -14.96
CA TYR A 78 -6.51 4.77 -13.54
C TYR A 78 -7.83 4.04 -13.31
N PHE A 79 -8.90 4.51 -13.95
CA PHE A 79 -10.22 3.88 -13.79
C PHE A 79 -10.29 2.50 -14.42
N GLY A 80 -9.59 2.26 -15.52
CA GLY A 80 -9.48 0.93 -16.12
C GLY A 80 -8.79 -0.07 -15.18
N ALA A 81 -7.63 0.30 -14.61
CA ALA A 81 -6.92 -0.53 -13.64
C ALA A 81 -7.76 -0.76 -12.36
N THR A 82 -8.37 0.30 -11.83
CA THR A 82 -9.17 0.22 -10.61
C THR A 82 -10.41 -0.65 -10.80
N SER A 83 -11.15 -0.49 -11.90
CA SER A 83 -12.35 -1.29 -12.18
C SER A 83 -12.01 -2.76 -12.41
N LEU A 84 -10.91 -3.06 -13.10
CA LEU A 84 -10.44 -4.44 -13.29
C LEU A 84 -10.14 -5.12 -11.95
N VAL A 85 -9.36 -4.44 -11.11
CA VAL A 85 -9.01 -4.96 -9.78
C VAL A 85 -10.26 -5.13 -8.92
N ALA A 86 -11.18 -4.16 -8.93
CA ALA A 86 -12.43 -4.23 -8.17
C ALA A 86 -13.32 -5.40 -8.60
N VAL A 87 -13.46 -5.63 -9.91
CA VAL A 87 -14.23 -6.77 -10.44
C VAL A 87 -13.60 -8.09 -10.02
N ILE A 88 -12.29 -8.24 -10.21
CA ILE A 88 -11.57 -9.47 -9.81
C ILE A 88 -11.70 -9.69 -8.31
N TRP A 89 -11.63 -8.63 -7.50
CA TRP A 89 -11.75 -8.73 -6.05
C TRP A 89 -13.16 -9.17 -5.62
N VAL A 90 -14.21 -8.57 -6.17
CA VAL A 90 -15.60 -8.92 -5.84
C VAL A 90 -15.91 -10.36 -6.28
N VAL A 91 -15.54 -10.70 -7.51
CA VAL A 91 -15.75 -12.05 -8.05
C VAL A 91 -14.94 -13.07 -7.26
N GLY A 92 -13.65 -12.80 -7.01
CA GLY A 92 -12.77 -13.67 -6.23
C GLY A 92 -13.25 -13.86 -4.80
N THR A 93 -13.76 -12.81 -4.14
CA THR A 93 -14.34 -12.91 -2.79
C THR A 93 -15.60 -13.78 -2.81
N GLY A 94 -16.47 -13.61 -3.81
CA GLY A 94 -17.65 -14.46 -3.98
C GLY A 94 -17.31 -15.93 -4.18
N PHE A 95 -16.34 -16.20 -5.05
CA PHE A 95 -15.81 -17.57 -5.25
C PHE A 95 -15.16 -18.12 -3.98
N GLY A 96 -14.34 -17.31 -3.30
CA GLY A 96 -13.68 -17.70 -2.04
C GLY A 96 -14.69 -18.03 -0.95
N ALA A 97 -15.76 -17.24 -0.80
CA ALA A 97 -16.83 -17.53 0.15
C ALA A 97 -17.59 -18.82 -0.19
N TRP A 98 -17.77 -19.11 -1.48
CA TRP A 98 -18.44 -20.33 -1.93
C TRP A 98 -17.58 -21.58 -1.82
N LEU A 99 -16.27 -21.47 -2.11
CA LEU A 99 -15.33 -22.59 -2.04
C LEU A 99 -14.64 -22.72 -0.67
N GLY A 100 -14.67 -21.71 0.18
CA GLY A 100 -13.81 -21.58 1.36
C GLY A 100 -13.85 -22.76 2.34
N THR A 101 -15.00 -23.48 2.40
CA THR A 101 -15.13 -24.71 3.21
C THR A 101 -14.62 -25.98 2.50
N ARG A 102 -14.22 -25.89 1.24
CA ARG A 102 -13.84 -27.04 0.40
C ARG A 102 -12.37 -27.02 -0.02
N ILE A 103 -11.65 -25.95 0.34
CA ILE A 103 -10.23 -25.79 0.00
C ILE A 103 -9.40 -26.62 0.97
N PRO A 104 -8.59 -27.57 0.46
CA PRO A 104 -7.70 -28.37 1.31
C PRO A 104 -6.58 -27.52 1.91
N ASP A 105 -6.21 -27.79 3.17
CA ASP A 105 -5.16 -27.06 3.91
C ASP A 105 -3.77 -27.11 3.23
N TRP A 106 -3.51 -28.16 2.42
CA TRP A 106 -2.24 -28.28 1.70
C TRP A 106 -2.01 -27.19 0.63
N LEU A 107 -3.06 -26.49 0.20
CA LEU A 107 -2.95 -25.42 -0.78
C LEU A 107 -2.28 -24.16 -0.22
N ALA A 108 -2.05 -24.10 1.10
CA ALA A 108 -1.30 -23.05 1.80
C ALA A 108 -1.66 -21.62 1.33
N LEU A 109 -2.96 -21.33 1.16
CA LEU A 109 -3.46 -20.03 0.67
C LEU A 109 -3.06 -18.86 1.56
N ASP A 110 -2.66 -19.12 2.81
CA ASP A 110 -2.15 -18.12 3.73
C ASP A 110 -0.91 -17.39 3.18
N PHE A 111 -0.14 -18.04 2.31
CA PHE A 111 1.01 -17.42 1.63
C PHE A 111 0.65 -16.58 0.42
N ALA A 112 -0.58 -16.67 -0.11
CA ALA A 112 -0.97 -15.94 -1.31
C ALA A 112 -0.92 -14.41 -1.09
N MET A 113 -1.38 -13.93 0.07
CA MET A 113 -1.38 -12.51 0.39
C MET A 113 0.04 -11.94 0.57
N PRO A 114 0.94 -12.54 1.38
CA PRO A 114 2.34 -12.12 1.44
C PRO A 114 3.04 -12.10 0.07
N ILE A 115 2.84 -13.13 -0.76
CA ILE A 115 3.45 -13.21 -2.10
C ILE A 115 2.93 -12.07 -3.01
N ALA A 116 1.62 -11.80 -2.98
CA ALA A 116 1.03 -10.71 -3.75
C ALA A 116 1.61 -9.34 -3.35
N PHE A 117 1.80 -9.08 -2.04
CA PHE A 117 2.43 -7.86 -1.57
C PHE A 117 3.92 -7.77 -1.95
N ILE A 118 4.67 -8.86 -1.88
CA ILE A 118 6.07 -8.89 -2.35
C ILE A 118 6.12 -8.56 -3.85
N ALA A 119 5.27 -9.18 -4.66
CA ALA A 119 5.20 -8.92 -6.09
C ALA A 119 4.85 -7.46 -6.41
N LEU A 120 4.01 -6.82 -5.59
CA LEU A 120 3.65 -5.41 -5.73
C LEU A 120 4.80 -4.47 -5.33
N VAL A 121 5.52 -4.79 -4.25
CA VAL A 121 6.58 -3.94 -3.69
C VAL A 121 7.90 -4.11 -4.44
N ALA A 122 8.23 -5.32 -4.92
CA ALA A 122 9.50 -5.61 -5.57
C ALA A 122 9.83 -4.66 -6.75
N PRO A 123 8.90 -4.32 -7.66
CA PRO A 123 9.17 -3.36 -8.73
C PRO A 123 9.42 -1.93 -8.25
N ALA A 124 8.98 -1.57 -7.04
CA ALA A 124 9.19 -0.25 -6.45
C ALA A 124 10.58 -0.10 -5.81
N LEU A 125 11.29 -1.20 -5.54
CA LEU A 125 12.63 -1.20 -4.96
C LEU A 125 13.72 -0.89 -6.02
N ARG A 126 13.63 0.30 -6.63
CA ARG A 126 14.51 0.68 -7.75
C ARG A 126 15.77 1.45 -7.33
N SER A 127 15.84 1.93 -6.11
CA SER A 127 16.97 2.73 -5.63
C SER A 127 17.45 2.24 -4.26
N LEU A 128 18.70 2.59 -3.94
CA LEU A 128 19.30 2.21 -2.67
C LEU A 128 18.49 2.68 -1.44
N PRO A 129 17.94 3.91 -1.41
CA PRO A 129 17.07 4.34 -0.32
C PRO A 129 15.85 3.43 -0.10
N HIS A 130 15.20 3.00 -1.19
CA HIS A 130 14.04 2.09 -1.09
C HIS A 130 14.44 0.72 -0.53
N VAL A 131 15.58 0.18 -0.98
CA VAL A 131 16.08 -1.11 -0.48
C VAL A 131 16.45 -1.01 1.01
N VAL A 132 17.11 0.07 1.41
CA VAL A 132 17.46 0.32 2.82
C VAL A 132 16.21 0.43 3.68
N ALA A 133 15.20 1.20 3.22
CA ALA A 133 13.93 1.33 3.93
C ALA A 133 13.22 -0.03 4.07
N ALA A 134 13.12 -0.80 2.98
CA ALA A 134 12.47 -2.11 3.00
C ALA A 134 13.18 -3.11 3.91
N PHE A 135 14.51 -3.19 3.84
CA PHE A 135 15.30 -4.07 4.70
C PHE A 135 15.19 -3.68 6.18
N THR A 136 15.26 -2.38 6.47
CA THR A 136 15.09 -1.86 7.84
C THR A 136 13.70 -2.18 8.38
N ALA A 137 12.65 -1.94 7.58
CA ALA A 137 11.28 -2.25 7.96
C ALA A 137 11.10 -3.74 8.27
N ALA A 138 11.59 -4.61 7.38
CA ALA A 138 11.51 -6.06 7.58
C ALA A 138 12.24 -6.53 8.84
N THR A 139 13.48 -6.07 9.03
CA THR A 139 14.30 -6.46 10.19
C THR A 139 13.69 -5.96 11.50
N LEU A 140 13.30 -4.68 11.56
CA LEU A 140 12.72 -4.11 12.77
C LEU A 140 11.32 -4.67 13.08
N SER A 141 10.51 -4.98 12.07
CA SER A 141 9.21 -5.60 12.30
C SER A 141 9.33 -7.00 12.92
N LEU A 142 10.36 -7.76 12.54
CA LEU A 142 10.66 -9.06 13.15
C LEU A 142 11.19 -8.91 14.58
N LEU A 143 12.12 -7.99 14.82
CA LEU A 143 12.68 -7.74 16.15
C LEU A 143 11.62 -7.19 17.13
N LEU A 144 10.72 -6.37 16.65
CA LEU A 144 9.63 -5.78 17.43
C LEU A 144 8.33 -6.58 17.36
N ALA A 145 8.35 -7.78 16.77
CA ALA A 145 7.18 -8.67 16.72
C ALA A 145 6.53 -8.95 18.09
N PRO A 146 7.29 -9.09 19.22
CA PRO A 146 6.69 -9.28 20.54
C PRO A 146 6.04 -8.01 21.12
N ALA A 147 6.15 -6.86 20.45
CA ALA A 147 5.51 -5.63 20.95
C ALA A 147 3.97 -5.75 20.91
N PRO A 148 3.28 -5.34 22.00
CA PRO A 148 1.84 -5.49 22.10
C PRO A 148 1.11 -4.64 21.04
N TYR A 149 -0.10 -5.10 20.67
CA TYR A 149 -1.04 -4.37 19.80
C TYR A 149 -0.52 -4.03 18.39
N GLY A 150 0.53 -4.70 17.90
CA GLY A 150 1.12 -4.41 16.58
C GLY A 150 1.89 -3.09 16.50
N LEU A 151 2.19 -2.46 17.64
CA LEU A 151 2.96 -1.20 17.70
C LEU A 151 4.36 -1.38 17.11
N GLY A 152 4.93 -2.58 17.21
CA GLY A 152 6.24 -2.89 16.62
C GLY A 152 6.28 -2.62 15.12
N LEU A 153 5.22 -2.93 14.38
CA LEU A 153 5.14 -2.69 12.96
C LEU A 153 5.13 -1.18 12.62
N ILE A 154 4.39 -0.38 13.42
CA ILE A 154 4.31 1.08 13.22
C ILE A 154 5.66 1.73 13.49
N ILE A 155 6.32 1.34 14.59
CA ILE A 155 7.64 1.85 14.96
C ILE A 155 8.66 1.47 13.88
N ALA A 156 8.65 0.22 13.42
CA ALA A 156 9.51 -0.27 12.34
C ALA A 156 9.32 0.55 11.05
N ALA A 157 8.07 0.81 10.68
CA ALA A 157 7.75 1.60 9.49
C ALA A 157 8.25 3.06 9.60
N LEU A 158 8.04 3.71 10.74
CA LEU A 158 8.51 5.09 10.95
C LEU A 158 10.04 5.19 10.91
N ILE A 159 10.74 4.28 11.57
CA ILE A 159 12.22 4.24 11.54
C ILE A 159 12.72 3.98 10.11
N ALA A 160 12.11 3.05 9.41
CA ALA A 160 12.47 2.73 8.03
C ALA A 160 12.28 3.91 7.07
N LEU A 161 11.19 4.66 7.22
CA LEU A 161 10.94 5.89 6.45
C LEU A 161 12.01 6.96 6.70
N VAL A 162 12.35 7.20 7.97
CA VAL A 162 13.39 8.18 8.34
C VAL A 162 14.75 7.78 7.79
N LEU A 163 15.13 6.51 7.91
CA LEU A 163 16.41 6.02 7.38
C LEU A 163 16.45 6.04 5.86
N GLY A 164 15.37 5.65 5.18
CA GLY A 164 15.28 5.75 3.72
C GLY A 164 15.42 7.19 3.23
N ALA A 165 14.71 8.12 3.84
CA ALA A 165 14.78 9.55 3.51
C ALA A 165 16.19 10.14 3.79
N GLU A 166 16.84 9.73 4.89
CA GLU A 166 18.20 10.18 5.19
C GLU A 166 19.22 9.67 4.17
N VAL A 167 19.10 8.41 3.73
CA VAL A 167 19.96 7.86 2.67
C VAL A 167 19.74 8.61 1.35
N GLU A 168 18.49 8.88 0.98
CA GLU A 168 18.15 9.65 -0.20
C GLU A 168 18.77 11.07 -0.16
N ARG A 169 18.61 11.76 0.98
CA ARG A 169 19.20 13.08 1.22
C ARG A 169 20.71 13.09 1.04
N ARG A 170 21.41 12.09 1.59
CA ARG A 170 22.87 11.99 1.47
C ARG A 170 23.33 11.66 0.06
N MET A 171 22.55 10.91 -0.69
CA MET A 171 22.85 10.60 -2.09
C MET A 171 22.59 11.82 -2.97
N GLY A 172 21.47 12.55 -2.80
CA GLY A 172 21.18 13.77 -3.54
C GLY A 172 22.14 14.92 -3.23
N ALA A 173 22.77 14.95 -2.06
CA ALA A 173 23.80 15.95 -1.72
C ALA A 173 25.18 15.65 -2.33
N ARG A 174 25.37 14.48 -2.95
CA ARG A 174 26.63 14.04 -3.60
C ARG A 174 26.59 14.11 -5.13
N SER A 175 25.42 14.36 -5.70
CA SER A 175 25.20 14.57 -7.13
C SER A 175 25.11 16.05 -7.46
#